data_fc4a779d1c0392c887338ee132584df2
#
_entry.id   fc4a779d1c0392c887338ee132584df2
#
_cell.length_a   1.000
_cell.length_b   1.000
_cell.length_c   1.000
_cell.angle_alpha   90.00
_cell.angle_beta   90.00
_cell.angle_gamma   90.00
#
_symmetry.space_group_name_H-M   'P 1'
#
loop_
_entity.id
_entity.type
_entity.pdbx_description
1 polymer ?
#
loop_
_entity_poly.entity_id
_entity_poly.type
_entity_poly.pdbx_seq_one_letter_code
_entity_poly.pdbx_strand_id
1 'polypeptide(L)'
;MTEADFDRLIAEKGWVVFPGVLDAGQVAALRADADRVYGVCRPLQVANGVSDNMEGSAHHVAGYGGALDDFLADFPLTDWIDRYFGGKWILLNYGVTLSPPGAKSYTMKPHRDVRAFTPGYRLSLNMLVMLADFTVESGATLILPGSQHVEAMPSNEAFAAGAERILGKAGDIVLFDSLTVHSAAPNRSAAPRPALTLCLGRPFMKPQMDWPRYLPKSFQDRMDEDLRQLMGFNARVAASLDEYYQPPERWTFRADQR
;
A
#
# COMPACT_ATOMS: atom_id res chain seq x y z
N MET A 1 -5.80 4.98 20.17
CA MET A 1 -6.13 6.02 19.18
C MET A 1 -7.60 6.34 19.30
N THR A 2 -7.99 7.61 19.46
CA THR A 2 -9.40 8.04 19.35
C THR A 2 -9.69 8.47 17.91
N GLU A 3 -10.98 8.47 17.52
CA GLU A 3 -11.39 8.95 16.20
C GLU A 3 -10.99 10.43 15.96
N ALA A 4 -11.14 11.27 16.98
CA ALA A 4 -10.75 12.68 16.90
C ALA A 4 -9.23 12.86 16.71
N ASP A 5 -8.40 12.01 17.36
CA ASP A 5 -6.95 12.04 17.16
C ASP A 5 -6.57 11.59 15.75
N PHE A 6 -7.22 10.55 15.22
CA PHE A 6 -7.01 10.08 13.86
C PHE A 6 -7.32 11.20 12.85
N ASP A 7 -8.51 11.81 12.95
CA ASP A 7 -8.93 12.87 12.03
C ASP A 7 -7.99 14.07 12.09
N ARG A 8 -7.60 14.48 13.31
CA ARG A 8 -6.67 15.58 13.50
C ARG A 8 -5.29 15.28 12.91
N LEU A 9 -4.72 14.10 13.16
CA LEU A 9 -3.39 13.73 12.67
C LEU A 9 -3.37 13.61 11.14
N ILE A 10 -4.40 12.98 10.54
CA ILE A 10 -4.53 12.90 9.08
C ILE A 10 -4.68 14.30 8.49
N ALA A 11 -5.47 15.19 9.11
CA ALA A 11 -5.64 16.56 8.62
C ALA A 11 -4.36 17.40 8.74
N GLU A 12 -3.69 17.36 9.89
CA GLU A 12 -2.51 18.19 10.14
C GLU A 12 -1.24 17.65 9.53
N LYS A 13 -0.96 16.35 9.75
CA LYS A 13 0.29 15.71 9.34
C LYS A 13 0.19 14.95 8.02
N GLY A 14 -0.98 14.38 7.72
CA GLY A 14 -1.21 13.49 6.60
C GLY A 14 -0.94 12.02 6.91
N TRP A 15 -0.58 11.64 8.14
CA TRP A 15 -0.26 10.26 8.49
C TRP A 15 -0.47 9.94 9.98
N VAL A 16 -0.64 8.64 10.25
CA VAL A 16 -0.84 8.08 11.60
C VAL A 16 -0.12 6.74 11.72
N VAL A 17 0.51 6.49 12.88
CA VAL A 17 1.09 5.18 13.24
C VAL A 17 0.16 4.45 14.18
N PHE A 18 -0.10 3.19 13.90
CA PHE A 18 -0.81 2.24 14.74
C PHE A 18 0.20 1.23 15.30
N PRO A 19 0.56 1.31 16.59
CA PRO A 19 1.57 0.42 17.17
C PRO A 19 1.01 -0.97 17.45
N GLY A 20 1.82 -2.02 17.17
CA GLY A 20 1.55 -3.39 17.58
C GLY A 20 0.27 -3.99 16.98
N VAL A 21 -0.06 -3.64 15.74
CA VAL A 21 -1.24 -4.19 15.04
C VAL A 21 -1.05 -5.67 14.74
N LEU A 22 0.16 -6.07 14.33
CA LEU A 22 0.51 -7.45 14.06
C LEU A 22 1.35 -8.01 15.21
N ASP A 23 1.10 -9.25 15.57
CA ASP A 23 1.93 -9.98 16.52
C ASP A 23 3.23 -10.51 15.89
N ALA A 24 4.13 -11.01 16.73
CA ALA A 24 5.43 -11.51 16.29
C ALA A 24 5.33 -12.71 15.33
N GLY A 25 4.31 -13.56 15.49
CA GLY A 25 4.07 -14.72 14.62
C GLY A 25 3.61 -14.29 13.23
N GLN A 26 2.68 -13.35 13.16
CA GLN A 26 2.22 -12.75 11.91
C GLN A 26 3.37 -12.05 11.18
N VAL A 27 4.18 -11.24 11.88
CA VAL A 27 5.35 -10.59 11.32
C VAL A 27 6.35 -11.60 10.76
N ALA A 28 6.64 -12.67 11.49
CA ALA A 28 7.58 -13.71 11.05
C ALA A 28 7.09 -14.43 9.79
N ALA A 29 5.80 -14.79 9.75
CA ALA A 29 5.16 -15.43 8.60
C ALA A 29 5.18 -14.53 7.36
N LEU A 30 4.82 -13.25 7.51
CA LEU A 30 4.84 -12.26 6.42
C LEU A 30 6.25 -12.00 5.90
N ARG A 31 7.26 -11.97 6.77
CA ARG A 31 8.67 -11.84 6.34
C ARG A 31 9.13 -13.01 5.49
N ALA A 32 8.89 -14.23 5.96
CA ALA A 32 9.25 -15.44 5.23
C ALA A 32 8.57 -15.51 3.86
N ASP A 33 7.30 -15.10 3.81
CA ASP A 33 6.52 -15.11 2.59
C ASP A 33 6.94 -13.97 1.63
N ALA A 34 7.30 -12.80 2.15
CA ALA A 34 7.86 -11.70 1.37
C ALA A 34 9.16 -12.11 0.65
N ASP A 35 10.08 -12.80 1.36
CA ASP A 35 11.31 -13.33 0.77
C ASP A 35 11.01 -14.37 -0.31
N ARG A 36 10.06 -15.28 -0.05
CA ARG A 36 9.62 -16.32 -1.00
C ARG A 36 9.07 -15.69 -2.29
N VAL A 37 8.12 -14.76 -2.16
CA VAL A 37 7.45 -14.15 -3.32
C VAL A 37 8.41 -13.23 -4.08
N TYR A 38 9.29 -12.52 -3.40
CA TYR A 38 10.36 -11.79 -4.07
C TYR A 38 11.22 -12.72 -4.93
N GLY A 39 11.58 -13.89 -4.41
CA GLY A 39 12.32 -14.93 -5.17
C GLY A 39 11.57 -15.43 -6.41
N VAL A 40 10.24 -15.48 -6.37
CA VAL A 40 9.40 -15.81 -7.54
C VAL A 40 9.37 -14.68 -8.58
N CYS A 41 9.28 -13.42 -8.13
CA CYS A 41 9.22 -12.26 -9.01
C CYS A 41 10.58 -11.90 -9.65
N ARG A 42 11.69 -12.19 -8.97
CA ARG A 42 13.03 -11.75 -9.39
C ARG A 42 13.45 -12.26 -10.76
N PRO A 43 13.27 -13.54 -11.13
CA PRO A 43 13.60 -14.02 -12.49
C PRO A 43 12.86 -13.26 -13.58
N LEU A 44 11.58 -12.89 -13.34
CA LEU A 44 10.80 -12.12 -14.31
C LEU A 44 11.33 -10.69 -14.46
N GLN A 45 11.74 -10.04 -13.35
CA GLN A 45 12.37 -8.72 -13.38
C GLN A 45 13.69 -8.74 -14.17
N VAL A 46 14.49 -9.77 -14.00
CA VAL A 46 15.75 -9.95 -14.73
C VAL A 46 15.47 -10.17 -16.22
N ALA A 47 14.56 -11.08 -16.56
CA ALA A 47 14.19 -11.38 -17.94
C ALA A 47 13.67 -10.15 -18.71
N ASN A 48 13.00 -9.23 -18.01
CA ASN A 48 12.44 -7.99 -18.58
C ASN A 48 13.41 -6.78 -18.46
N GLY A 49 14.63 -6.95 -17.97
CA GLY A 49 15.64 -5.89 -17.90
C GLY A 49 15.34 -4.76 -16.90
N VAL A 50 14.50 -5.03 -15.89
CA VAL A 50 14.12 -4.04 -14.86
C VAL A 50 14.70 -4.34 -13.47
N SER A 51 15.59 -5.31 -13.40
CA SER A 51 16.15 -5.83 -12.15
C SER A 51 16.80 -4.77 -11.25
N ASP A 52 17.54 -3.83 -11.83
CA ASP A 52 18.28 -2.83 -11.06
C ASP A 52 17.35 -1.82 -10.40
N ASN A 53 16.27 -1.44 -11.10
CA ASN A 53 15.27 -0.53 -10.56
C ASN A 53 14.34 -1.17 -9.51
N MET A 54 14.25 -2.51 -9.53
CA MET A 54 13.37 -3.31 -8.67
C MET A 54 14.13 -4.10 -7.60
N GLU A 55 15.41 -3.76 -7.35
CA GLU A 55 16.18 -4.45 -6.33
C GLU A 55 15.50 -4.34 -4.95
N GLY A 56 15.29 -5.50 -4.33
CA GLY A 56 14.60 -5.60 -3.04
C GLY A 56 13.12 -5.26 -3.06
N SER A 57 12.48 -5.16 -4.24
CA SER A 57 11.05 -4.86 -4.35
C SER A 57 10.33 -5.87 -5.23
N ALA A 58 9.12 -6.26 -4.83
CA ALA A 58 8.17 -7.00 -5.68
C ALA A 58 6.79 -6.35 -5.56
N HIS A 59 6.12 -6.19 -6.68
CA HIS A 59 4.79 -5.58 -6.74
C HIS A 59 3.75 -6.61 -7.15
N HIS A 60 2.49 -6.36 -6.76
CA HIS A 60 1.34 -7.19 -7.09
C HIS A 60 1.46 -8.62 -6.56
N VAL A 61 1.80 -8.72 -5.27
CA VAL A 61 2.16 -9.98 -4.59
C VAL A 61 0.97 -10.78 -4.08
N ALA A 62 -0.26 -10.46 -4.45
CA ALA A 62 -1.44 -11.26 -4.13
C ALA A 62 -1.58 -12.48 -5.06
N GLY A 63 -2.16 -13.56 -4.55
CA GLY A 63 -2.46 -14.77 -5.32
C GLY A 63 -1.35 -15.81 -5.36
N TYR A 64 -0.27 -15.60 -4.60
CA TYR A 64 0.83 -16.57 -4.48
C TYR A 64 0.64 -17.56 -3.32
N GLY A 65 -0.46 -17.45 -2.58
CA GLY A 65 -0.71 -18.23 -1.35
C GLY A 65 0.16 -17.77 -0.18
N GLY A 66 -0.11 -18.32 1.01
CA GLY A 66 0.66 -18.04 2.21
C GLY A 66 0.23 -16.79 2.96
N ALA A 67 1.12 -16.31 3.82
CA ALA A 67 0.82 -15.23 4.76
C ALA A 67 0.45 -13.90 4.09
N LEU A 68 0.95 -13.63 2.88
CA LEU A 68 0.59 -12.42 2.14
C LEU A 68 -0.87 -12.45 1.68
N ASP A 69 -1.39 -13.60 1.27
CA ASP A 69 -2.80 -13.76 0.92
C ASP A 69 -3.70 -13.80 2.17
N ASP A 70 -3.24 -14.41 3.25
CA ASP A 70 -3.97 -14.45 4.52
C ASP A 70 -4.08 -13.04 5.14
N PHE A 71 -3.06 -12.19 5.00
CA PHE A 71 -3.11 -10.78 5.41
C PHE A 71 -4.20 -9.99 4.67
N LEU A 72 -4.45 -10.28 3.38
CA LEU A 72 -5.55 -9.65 2.65
C LEU A 72 -6.92 -10.18 3.08
N ALA A 73 -7.01 -11.45 3.49
CA ALA A 73 -8.25 -12.06 3.97
C ALA A 73 -8.63 -11.59 5.38
N ASP A 74 -7.64 -11.29 6.23
CA ASP A 74 -7.83 -10.70 7.57
C ASP A 74 -7.25 -9.27 7.59
N PHE A 75 -7.85 -8.40 6.76
CA PHE A 75 -7.30 -7.06 6.47
C PHE A 75 -7.43 -6.13 7.68
N PRO A 76 -6.31 -5.61 8.22
CA PRO A 76 -6.35 -4.82 9.45
C PRO A 76 -6.80 -3.38 9.22
N LEU A 77 -7.24 -2.72 10.29
CA LEU A 77 -7.54 -1.28 10.36
C LEU A 77 -8.68 -0.82 9.44
N THR A 78 -9.59 -1.72 9.05
CA THR A 78 -10.71 -1.42 8.14
C THR A 78 -11.56 -0.27 8.62
N ASP A 79 -11.90 -0.18 9.93
CA ASP A 79 -12.69 0.91 10.51
C ASP A 79 -12.02 2.28 10.30
N TRP A 80 -10.69 2.36 10.41
CA TRP A 80 -9.93 3.59 10.20
C TRP A 80 -9.85 3.97 8.73
N ILE A 81 -9.79 2.98 7.84
CA ILE A 81 -9.79 3.18 6.39
C ILE A 81 -11.18 3.62 5.94
N ASP A 82 -12.24 3.00 6.45
CA ASP A 82 -13.63 3.40 6.21
C ASP A 82 -13.87 4.85 6.67
N ARG A 83 -13.36 5.19 7.86
CA ARG A 83 -13.42 6.56 8.37
C ARG A 83 -12.67 7.55 7.47
N TYR A 84 -11.48 7.16 6.98
CA TYR A 84 -10.73 7.99 6.05
C TYR A 84 -11.50 8.24 4.76
N PHE A 85 -12.01 7.20 4.11
CA PHE A 85 -12.72 7.37 2.84
C PHE A 85 -14.16 7.89 3.00
N GLY A 86 -14.86 7.52 4.06
CA GLY A 86 -16.31 7.77 4.20
C GLY A 86 -17.13 7.10 3.10
N GLY A 87 -16.70 5.96 2.59
CA GLY A 87 -17.32 5.21 1.51
C GLY A 87 -16.44 4.06 1.05
N LYS A 88 -16.86 3.33 0.00
CA LYS A 88 -16.15 2.15 -0.49
C LYS A 88 -14.74 2.47 -1.02
N TRP A 89 -13.86 1.49 -0.90
CA TRP A 89 -12.47 1.53 -1.36
C TRP A 89 -12.03 0.15 -1.86
N ILE A 90 -10.96 0.13 -2.64
CA ILE A 90 -10.35 -1.06 -3.23
C ILE A 90 -8.83 -1.00 -3.13
N LEU A 91 -8.17 -2.14 -3.30
CA LEU A 91 -6.72 -2.27 -3.39
C LEU A 91 -6.23 -1.84 -4.78
N LEU A 92 -5.41 -0.81 -4.84
CA LEU A 92 -4.80 -0.34 -6.08
C LEU A 92 -3.45 -1.00 -6.35
N ASN A 93 -2.67 -1.23 -5.29
CA ASN A 93 -1.35 -1.85 -5.35
C ASN A 93 -1.07 -2.62 -4.07
N TYR A 94 -0.36 -3.74 -4.18
CA TYR A 94 0.14 -4.54 -3.08
C TYR A 94 1.56 -5.01 -3.37
N GLY A 95 2.51 -4.57 -2.57
CA GLY A 95 3.92 -4.86 -2.77
C GLY A 95 4.66 -5.22 -1.50
N VAL A 96 5.83 -5.81 -1.69
CA VAL A 96 6.83 -5.99 -0.65
C VAL A 96 8.07 -5.20 -1.01
N THR A 97 8.74 -4.65 0.00
CA THR A 97 10.07 -4.06 -0.12
C THR A 97 10.97 -4.65 0.96
N LEU A 98 12.12 -5.15 0.58
CA LEU A 98 13.10 -5.74 1.48
C LEU A 98 14.12 -4.71 1.97
N SER A 99 14.30 -3.62 1.23
CA SER A 99 15.25 -2.54 1.52
C SER A 99 16.62 -3.07 2.02
N PRO A 100 17.37 -3.84 1.21
CA PRO A 100 18.66 -4.38 1.65
C PRO A 100 19.67 -3.26 1.95
N PRO A 101 20.69 -3.54 2.77
CA PRO A 101 21.73 -2.57 3.10
C PRO A 101 22.40 -2.00 1.86
N GLY A 102 22.51 -0.67 1.77
CA GLY A 102 23.20 0.01 0.68
C GLY A 102 22.47 0.03 -0.67
N ALA A 103 21.33 -0.66 -0.81
CA ALA A 103 20.55 -0.64 -2.06
C ALA A 103 20.06 0.78 -2.39
N LYS A 104 20.04 1.07 -3.68
CA LYS A 104 19.45 2.30 -4.23
C LYS A 104 18.06 1.96 -4.79
N SER A 105 17.07 2.74 -4.41
CA SER A 105 15.71 2.60 -4.92
C SER A 105 15.25 3.91 -5.54
N TYR A 106 14.44 3.84 -6.59
CA TYR A 106 13.76 4.99 -7.18
C TYR A 106 12.88 5.73 -6.17
N THR A 107 12.37 5.02 -5.14
CA THR A 107 11.55 5.59 -4.07
C THR A 107 12.31 6.49 -3.09
N MET A 108 13.64 6.60 -3.21
CA MET A 108 14.46 7.53 -2.41
C MET A 108 14.32 8.99 -2.84
N LYS A 109 13.74 9.25 -4.00
CA LYS A 109 13.40 10.63 -4.40
C LYS A 109 12.07 11.03 -3.76
N PRO A 110 11.93 12.26 -3.22
CA PRO A 110 10.66 12.77 -2.73
C PRO A 110 9.58 12.69 -3.80
N HIS A 111 8.43 12.09 -3.48
CA HIS A 111 7.33 11.88 -4.42
C HIS A 111 5.97 11.80 -3.69
N ARG A 112 4.91 11.85 -4.50
CA ARG A 112 3.54 11.47 -4.14
C ARG A 112 3.15 10.25 -4.95
N ASP A 113 2.35 9.37 -4.37
CA ASP A 113 1.87 8.20 -5.10
C ASP A 113 0.73 8.55 -6.06
N VAL A 114 -0.08 9.55 -5.70
CA VAL A 114 -1.12 10.11 -6.57
C VAL A 114 -0.58 11.38 -7.24
N ARG A 115 -0.60 11.41 -8.57
CA ARG A 115 -0.06 12.52 -9.37
C ARG A 115 -1.06 13.65 -9.61
N ALA A 116 -2.36 13.39 -9.41
CA ALA A 116 -3.38 14.42 -9.48
C ALA A 116 -3.57 15.06 -8.10
N PHE A 117 -3.42 16.39 -8.02
CA PHE A 117 -3.69 17.11 -6.78
C PHE A 117 -5.19 17.35 -6.65
N THR A 118 -5.80 16.77 -5.63
CA THR A 118 -7.25 16.81 -5.36
C THR A 118 -7.52 17.32 -3.95
N PRO A 119 -7.34 18.63 -3.69
CA PRO A 119 -7.50 19.18 -2.36
C PRO A 119 -8.91 18.96 -1.84
N GLY A 120 -9.02 18.50 -0.59
CA GLY A 120 -10.31 18.26 0.06
C GLY A 120 -11.05 16.98 -0.35
N TYR A 121 -10.52 16.20 -1.31
CA TYR A 121 -11.08 14.91 -1.69
C TYR A 121 -10.11 13.77 -1.38
N ARG A 122 -10.52 12.87 -0.49
CA ARG A 122 -9.74 11.68 -0.08
C ARG A 122 -9.80 10.61 -1.17
N LEU A 123 -8.87 10.72 -2.11
CA LEU A 123 -8.83 9.87 -3.31
C LEU A 123 -8.18 8.52 -3.02
N SER A 124 -7.06 8.52 -2.31
CA SER A 124 -6.27 7.32 -2.04
C SER A 124 -5.52 7.44 -0.72
N LEU A 125 -5.25 6.29 -0.10
CA LEU A 125 -4.58 6.13 1.17
C LEU A 125 -3.51 5.05 1.03
N ASN A 126 -2.33 5.31 1.58
CA ASN A 126 -1.27 4.31 1.64
C ASN A 126 -1.24 3.62 3.00
N MET A 127 -0.89 2.34 2.98
CA MET A 127 -0.60 1.54 4.17
C MET A 127 0.84 1.02 4.06
N LEU A 128 1.64 1.26 5.09
CA LEU A 128 2.99 0.73 5.24
C LEU A 128 3.02 -0.18 6.47
N VAL A 129 3.25 -1.48 6.26
CA VAL A 129 3.33 -2.49 7.33
C VAL A 129 4.79 -2.76 7.64
N MET A 130 5.20 -2.49 8.87
CA MET A 130 6.59 -2.68 9.30
C MET A 130 6.85 -4.15 9.65
N LEU A 131 7.64 -4.83 8.85
CA LEU A 131 8.06 -6.22 9.12
C LEU A 131 9.43 -6.30 9.82
N ALA A 132 10.04 -5.16 10.11
CA ALA A 132 11.24 -4.97 10.93
C ALA A 132 11.16 -3.64 11.65
N ASP A 133 12.04 -3.38 12.59
CA ASP A 133 12.14 -2.07 13.26
C ASP A 133 12.55 -0.99 12.27
N PHE A 134 11.76 0.08 12.19
CA PHE A 134 12.07 1.26 11.43
C PHE A 134 12.83 2.26 12.31
N THR A 135 14.12 2.34 12.09
CA THR A 135 15.07 3.20 12.80
C THR A 135 15.73 4.18 11.84
N VAL A 136 16.46 5.14 12.38
CA VAL A 136 17.28 6.05 11.56
C VAL A 136 18.30 5.27 10.74
N GLU A 137 18.91 4.24 11.32
CA GLU A 137 19.94 3.43 10.66
C GLU A 137 19.36 2.48 9.61
N SER A 138 18.19 1.86 9.89
CA SER A 138 17.53 0.97 8.94
C SER A 138 16.87 1.71 7.78
N GLY A 139 16.92 3.05 7.77
CA GLY A 139 16.38 3.86 6.69
C GLY A 139 14.87 4.02 6.77
N ALA A 140 14.34 4.34 7.97
CA ALA A 140 12.92 4.63 8.16
C ALA A 140 12.42 5.69 7.17
N THR A 141 11.21 5.50 6.66
CA THR A 141 10.55 6.38 5.68
C THR A 141 10.53 7.83 6.17
N LEU A 142 10.86 8.75 5.27
CA LEU A 142 10.75 10.18 5.46
C LEU A 142 9.41 10.66 4.90
N ILE A 143 8.71 11.51 5.64
CA ILE A 143 7.42 12.07 5.23
C ILE A 143 7.37 13.55 5.61
N LEU A 144 6.84 14.39 4.71
CA LEU A 144 6.73 15.83 4.94
C LEU A 144 5.34 16.17 5.46
N PRO A 145 5.18 16.49 6.76
CA PRO A 145 3.88 16.85 7.33
C PRO A 145 3.20 18.00 6.60
N GLY A 146 1.88 17.92 6.42
CA GLY A 146 1.07 18.97 5.81
C GLY A 146 1.22 19.11 4.28
N SER A 147 2.13 18.37 3.67
CA SER A 147 2.39 18.47 2.23
C SER A 147 1.22 17.97 1.36
N GLN A 148 0.26 17.22 1.92
CA GLN A 148 -0.98 16.85 1.24
C GLN A 148 -1.87 18.06 0.89
N HIS A 149 -1.63 19.21 1.50
CA HIS A 149 -2.38 20.46 1.25
C HIS A 149 -1.72 21.39 0.23
N VAL A 150 -0.50 21.09 -0.22
CA VAL A 150 0.29 21.98 -1.08
C VAL A 150 0.49 21.33 -2.44
N GLU A 151 0.00 21.94 -3.53
CA GLU A 151 0.12 21.36 -4.87
C GLU A 151 1.58 21.25 -5.35
N ALA A 152 2.36 22.30 -5.16
CA ALA A 152 3.76 22.33 -5.57
C ALA A 152 4.60 21.28 -4.82
N MET A 153 5.44 20.56 -5.58
CA MET A 153 6.45 19.69 -4.95
C MET A 153 7.50 20.52 -4.24
N PRO A 154 7.92 20.15 -3.02
CA PRO A 154 9.01 20.83 -2.34
C PRO A 154 10.33 20.66 -3.10
N SER A 155 11.27 21.60 -2.93
CA SER A 155 12.66 21.34 -3.33
C SER A 155 13.27 20.25 -2.46
N ASN A 156 14.35 19.62 -2.91
CA ASN A 156 15.04 18.59 -2.12
C ASN A 156 15.52 19.14 -0.76
N GLU A 157 15.96 20.40 -0.72
CA GLU A 157 16.41 21.10 0.49
C GLU A 157 15.25 21.33 1.45
N ALA A 158 14.10 21.79 0.95
CA ALA A 158 12.90 22.01 1.74
C ALA A 158 12.35 20.69 2.30
N PHE A 159 12.35 19.62 1.48
CA PHE A 159 11.97 18.29 1.95
C PHE A 159 12.92 17.78 3.04
N ALA A 160 14.24 17.87 2.80
CA ALA A 160 15.22 17.41 3.77
C ALA A 160 15.17 18.17 5.12
N ALA A 161 14.82 19.45 5.08
CA ALA A 161 14.71 20.30 6.28
C ALA A 161 13.40 20.05 7.06
N GLY A 162 12.29 19.72 6.37
CA GLY A 162 10.95 19.61 6.99
C GLY A 162 10.44 18.19 7.20
N ALA A 163 11.04 17.18 6.56
CA ALA A 163 10.54 15.81 6.65
C ALA A 163 10.82 15.17 8.02
N GLU A 164 9.82 14.49 8.54
CA GLU A 164 9.91 13.66 9.75
C GLU A 164 10.19 12.21 9.37
N ARG A 165 10.87 11.46 10.26
CA ARG A 165 11.04 10.01 10.11
C ARG A 165 9.90 9.26 10.76
N ILE A 166 9.34 8.31 10.04
CA ILE A 166 8.35 7.38 10.59
C ILE A 166 9.11 6.26 11.30
N LEU A 167 9.37 6.44 12.59
CA LEU A 167 10.00 5.41 13.44
C LEU A 167 8.92 4.47 13.98
N GLY A 168 9.26 3.18 14.15
CA GLY A 168 8.34 2.19 14.69
C GLY A 168 8.99 0.82 14.87
N LYS A 169 8.20 -0.13 15.35
CA LYS A 169 8.58 -1.50 15.60
C LYS A 169 8.00 -2.45 14.55
N ALA A 170 8.59 -3.62 14.45
CA ALA A 170 7.97 -4.70 13.70
C ALA A 170 6.55 -4.98 14.22
N GLY A 171 5.56 -5.03 13.32
CA GLY A 171 4.14 -5.15 13.66
C GLY A 171 3.37 -3.83 13.68
N ASP A 172 4.05 -2.68 13.64
CA ASP A 172 3.40 -1.38 13.51
C ASP A 172 2.90 -1.17 12.07
N ILE A 173 1.78 -0.45 11.94
CA ILE A 173 1.22 -0.06 10.63
C ILE A 173 1.10 1.46 10.57
N VAL A 174 1.47 2.03 9.43
CA VAL A 174 1.27 3.45 9.13
C VAL A 174 0.21 3.59 8.05
N LEU A 175 -0.76 4.46 8.30
CA LEU A 175 -1.69 4.95 7.28
C LEU A 175 -1.30 6.39 6.93
N PHE A 176 -1.19 6.71 5.64
CA PHE A 176 -0.90 8.09 5.21
C PHE A 176 -1.61 8.45 3.89
N ASP A 177 -2.04 9.70 3.81
CA ASP A 177 -2.66 10.27 2.61
C ASP A 177 -1.67 10.20 1.44
N SER A 178 -2.10 9.66 0.30
CA SER A 178 -1.24 9.47 -0.87
C SER A 178 -0.76 10.78 -1.53
N LEU A 179 -1.34 11.93 -1.15
CA LEU A 179 -0.84 13.26 -1.52
C LEU A 179 0.32 13.73 -0.63
N THR A 180 0.58 13.07 0.51
CA THR A 180 1.68 13.44 1.38
C THR A 180 3.01 13.10 0.74
N VAL A 181 3.90 14.08 0.62
CA VAL A 181 5.23 13.89 0.01
C VAL A 181 6.10 13.05 0.95
N HIS A 182 6.65 11.98 0.42
CA HIS A 182 7.46 11.04 1.17
C HIS A 182 8.61 10.47 0.35
N SER A 183 9.55 9.80 1.01
CA SER A 183 10.61 9.04 0.36
C SER A 183 11.10 7.90 1.24
N ALA A 184 11.66 6.86 0.62
CA ALA A 184 12.51 5.93 1.33
C ALA A 184 13.81 6.63 1.74
N ALA A 185 14.44 6.16 2.82
CA ALA A 185 15.78 6.57 3.21
C ALA A 185 16.77 5.41 3.04
N PRO A 186 18.07 5.69 2.84
CA PRO A 186 19.08 4.64 2.70
C PRO A 186 19.15 3.76 3.95
N ASN A 187 19.12 2.45 3.76
CA ASN A 187 19.39 1.49 4.83
C ASN A 187 20.92 1.39 5.05
N ARG A 188 21.36 1.85 6.21
CA ARG A 188 22.78 1.83 6.65
C ARG A 188 23.02 0.78 7.73
N SER A 189 22.00 0.03 8.11
CA SER A 189 22.12 -1.08 9.05
C SER A 189 22.75 -2.30 8.38
N ALA A 190 23.06 -3.33 9.16
CA ALA A 190 23.63 -4.58 8.65
C ALA A 190 22.57 -5.57 8.09
N ALA A 191 21.28 -5.28 8.25
CA ALA A 191 20.19 -6.19 7.88
C ALA A 191 19.18 -5.54 6.94
N PRO A 192 18.45 -6.31 6.10
CA PRO A 192 17.34 -5.82 5.34
C PRO A 192 16.24 -5.25 6.25
N ARG A 193 15.49 -4.27 5.74
CA ARG A 193 14.32 -3.69 6.40
C ARG A 193 13.06 -3.99 5.58
N PRO A 194 12.47 -5.18 5.76
CA PRO A 194 11.27 -5.56 5.04
C PRO A 194 10.05 -4.79 5.49
N ALA A 195 9.16 -4.54 4.53
CA ALA A 195 7.85 -3.92 4.72
C ALA A 195 6.87 -4.38 3.65
N LEU A 196 5.56 -4.32 3.97
CA LEU A 196 4.52 -4.34 2.94
C LEU A 196 4.13 -2.90 2.60
N THR A 197 3.86 -2.67 1.33
CA THR A 197 3.39 -1.39 0.81
C THR A 197 2.08 -1.60 0.06
N LEU A 198 1.03 -0.96 0.52
CA LEU A 198 -0.28 -1.04 -0.09
C LEU A 198 -0.78 0.36 -0.44
N CYS A 199 -1.45 0.47 -1.56
CA CYS A 199 -2.19 1.66 -1.92
C CYS A 199 -3.67 1.28 -2.05
N LEU A 200 -4.52 1.98 -1.33
CA LEU A 200 -5.97 1.85 -1.34
C LEU A 200 -6.57 3.07 -2.04
N GLY A 201 -7.67 2.92 -2.73
CA GLY A 201 -8.29 4.05 -3.41
C GLY A 201 -9.76 3.88 -3.68
N ARG A 202 -10.39 4.93 -4.19
CA ARG A 202 -11.78 4.90 -4.60
C ARG A 202 -12.02 3.85 -5.68
N PRO A 203 -13.19 3.16 -5.69
CA PRO A 203 -13.47 2.07 -6.63
C PRO A 203 -13.42 2.46 -8.11
N PHE A 204 -13.62 3.75 -8.44
CA PHE A 204 -13.50 4.26 -9.81
C PHE A 204 -12.06 4.52 -10.26
N MET A 205 -11.08 4.43 -9.35
CA MET A 205 -9.67 4.50 -9.71
C MET A 205 -9.24 3.20 -10.40
N LYS A 206 -8.38 3.34 -11.40
CA LYS A 206 -7.82 2.18 -12.09
C LYS A 206 -6.68 1.58 -11.25
N PRO A 207 -6.81 0.34 -10.76
CA PRO A 207 -5.70 -0.35 -10.10
C PRO A 207 -4.53 -0.55 -11.06
N GLN A 208 -3.32 -0.67 -10.52
CA GLN A 208 -2.13 -0.99 -11.32
C GLN A 208 -2.14 -2.43 -11.84
N MET A 209 -2.88 -3.32 -11.17
CA MET A 209 -3.12 -4.70 -11.58
C MET A 209 -4.63 -4.96 -11.66
N ASP A 210 -5.10 -5.58 -12.73
CA ASP A 210 -6.49 -6.03 -12.87
C ASP A 210 -6.71 -7.29 -12.01
N TRP A 211 -6.90 -7.08 -10.70
CA TRP A 211 -7.02 -8.16 -9.74
C TRP A 211 -8.06 -9.21 -10.13
N PRO A 212 -9.28 -8.85 -10.55
CA PRO A 212 -10.30 -9.83 -10.93
C PRO A 212 -9.89 -10.77 -12.07
N ARG A 213 -8.99 -10.31 -12.98
CA ARG A 213 -8.48 -11.14 -14.08
C ARG A 213 -7.15 -11.80 -13.76
N TYR A 214 -6.38 -11.20 -12.84
CA TYR A 214 -5.04 -11.68 -12.49
C TYR A 214 -5.07 -12.82 -11.47
N LEU A 215 -5.95 -12.73 -10.46
CA LEU A 215 -5.95 -13.66 -9.33
C LEU A 215 -6.32 -15.08 -9.75
N PRO A 216 -5.59 -16.11 -9.29
CA PRO A 216 -5.89 -17.49 -9.59
C PRO A 216 -7.21 -17.93 -8.94
N LYS A 217 -7.84 -18.96 -9.53
CA LYS A 217 -9.13 -19.50 -9.05
C LYS A 217 -9.06 -19.91 -7.57
N SER A 218 -7.94 -20.50 -7.14
CA SER A 218 -7.71 -20.91 -5.75
C SER A 218 -7.78 -19.75 -4.74
N PHE A 219 -7.34 -18.55 -5.13
CA PHE A 219 -7.51 -17.34 -4.32
C PHE A 219 -8.99 -16.89 -4.35
N GLN A 220 -9.60 -16.85 -5.54
CA GLN A 220 -10.98 -16.38 -5.70
C GLN A 220 -11.98 -17.25 -4.92
N ASP A 221 -11.75 -18.56 -4.82
CA ASP A 221 -12.63 -19.50 -4.09
C ASP A 221 -12.62 -19.30 -2.56
N ARG A 222 -11.62 -18.58 -2.05
CA ARG A 222 -11.49 -18.23 -0.62
C ARG A 222 -12.10 -16.87 -0.26
N MET A 223 -12.55 -16.09 -1.24
CA MET A 223 -13.04 -14.72 -1.02
C MET A 223 -14.43 -14.72 -0.36
N ASP A 224 -14.53 -14.07 0.79
CA ASP A 224 -15.76 -13.52 1.30
C ASP A 224 -16.13 -12.19 0.62
N GLU A 225 -17.17 -11.52 1.07
CA GLU A 225 -17.63 -10.26 0.47
C GLU A 225 -16.66 -9.10 0.72
N ASP A 226 -15.98 -9.06 1.87
CA ASP A 226 -15.03 -8.01 2.21
C ASP A 226 -13.76 -8.13 1.38
N LEU A 227 -13.21 -9.33 1.23
CA LEU A 227 -12.07 -9.56 0.35
C LEU A 227 -12.43 -9.33 -1.13
N ARG A 228 -13.66 -9.65 -1.56
CA ARG A 228 -14.15 -9.31 -2.91
C ARG A 228 -14.21 -7.80 -3.13
N GLN A 229 -14.66 -7.04 -2.12
CA GLN A 229 -14.66 -5.58 -2.17
C GLN A 229 -13.23 -5.05 -2.25
N LEU A 230 -12.35 -5.50 -1.36
CA LEU A 230 -10.94 -5.10 -1.34
C LEU A 230 -10.27 -5.33 -2.69
N MET A 231 -10.48 -6.49 -3.30
CA MET A 231 -9.87 -6.86 -4.58
C MET A 231 -10.59 -6.30 -5.81
N GLY A 232 -11.56 -5.39 -5.62
CA GLY A 232 -12.24 -4.67 -6.70
C GLY A 232 -13.21 -5.50 -7.54
N PHE A 233 -13.67 -6.66 -7.05
CA PHE A 233 -14.63 -7.50 -7.77
C PHE A 233 -16.02 -6.83 -7.90
N ASN A 234 -16.32 -5.86 -7.03
CA ASN A 234 -17.55 -5.09 -7.05
C ASN A 234 -17.47 -3.82 -7.93
N ALA A 235 -16.28 -3.55 -8.49
CA ALA A 235 -15.98 -2.36 -9.29
C ALA A 235 -15.22 -2.70 -10.58
N ARG A 236 -15.61 -3.80 -11.24
CA ARG A 236 -14.94 -4.27 -12.45
C ARG A 236 -15.39 -3.50 -13.69
N VAL A 237 -14.49 -3.35 -14.63
CA VAL A 237 -14.81 -2.91 -15.99
C VAL A 237 -15.30 -4.12 -16.80
N ALA A 238 -16.45 -4.01 -17.45
CA ALA A 238 -16.94 -5.06 -18.34
C ALA A 238 -16.00 -5.26 -19.54
N ALA A 239 -15.75 -6.51 -19.90
CA ALA A 239 -14.87 -6.88 -21.00
C ALA A 239 -15.62 -7.13 -22.33
N SER A 240 -16.96 -7.18 -22.28
CA SER A 240 -17.81 -7.39 -23.45
C SER A 240 -19.18 -6.74 -23.25
N LEU A 241 -19.95 -6.60 -24.33
CA LEU A 241 -21.34 -6.13 -24.26
C LEU A 241 -22.24 -7.13 -23.53
N ASP A 242 -21.94 -8.43 -23.62
CA ASP A 242 -22.65 -9.46 -22.87
C ASP A 242 -22.42 -9.32 -21.36
N GLU A 243 -21.20 -9.01 -20.94
CA GLU A 243 -20.89 -8.75 -19.54
C GLU A 243 -21.47 -7.40 -19.07
N TYR A 244 -21.61 -6.41 -19.96
CA TYR A 244 -22.15 -5.09 -19.63
C TYR A 244 -23.68 -5.08 -19.53
N TYR A 245 -24.38 -5.72 -20.50
CA TYR A 245 -25.84 -5.77 -20.53
C TYR A 245 -26.40 -6.88 -19.64
N GLN A 246 -26.16 -6.75 -18.34
CA GLN A 246 -26.64 -7.69 -17.34
C GLN A 246 -27.71 -7.04 -16.43
N PRO A 247 -28.59 -7.83 -15.81
CA PRO A 247 -29.50 -7.32 -14.79
C PRO A 247 -28.70 -6.81 -13.57
N PRO A 248 -29.28 -5.90 -12.75
CA PRO A 248 -28.57 -5.21 -11.65
C PRO A 248 -27.79 -6.15 -10.71
N GLU A 249 -28.30 -7.34 -10.44
CA GLU A 249 -27.68 -8.34 -9.54
C GLU A 249 -26.36 -8.89 -10.09
N ARG A 250 -26.12 -8.72 -11.40
CA ARG A 250 -24.92 -9.19 -12.10
C ARG A 250 -24.01 -8.06 -12.60
N TRP A 251 -24.30 -6.81 -12.24
CA TRP A 251 -23.47 -5.69 -12.68
C TRP A 251 -22.03 -5.87 -12.20
N THR A 252 -21.10 -5.60 -13.09
CA THR A 252 -19.67 -5.65 -12.83
C THR A 252 -19.22 -4.46 -11.98
N PHE A 253 -19.93 -3.31 -12.09
CA PHE A 253 -19.72 -2.14 -11.24
C PHE A 253 -21.02 -1.86 -10.47
N ARG A 254 -21.05 -2.17 -9.18
CA ARG A 254 -22.22 -2.03 -8.33
C ARG A 254 -22.53 -0.57 -8.00
N ALA A 255 -23.80 -0.24 -7.81
CA ALA A 255 -24.27 1.12 -7.61
C ALA A 255 -23.76 1.78 -6.31
N ASP A 256 -23.39 0.98 -5.32
CA ASP A 256 -22.87 1.42 -4.01
C ASP A 256 -21.38 1.76 -3.99
N GLN A 257 -20.68 1.63 -5.12
CA GLN A 257 -19.24 1.87 -5.25
C GLN A 257 -18.91 3.37 -5.44
N ARG A 258 -19.39 4.21 -4.52
CA ARG A 258 -19.22 5.66 -4.56
C ARG A 258 -18.24 6.17 -3.52
#